data_98bed2edab497674878298727b6f843f
#
_entry.id   98bed2edab497674878298727b6f843f
#
_cell.length_a   1.000
_cell.length_b   1.000
_cell.length_c   1.000
_cell.angle_alpha   90.00
_cell.angle_beta   90.00
_cell.angle_gamma   90.00
#
_symmetry.space_group_name_H-M   'P 1'
#
loop_
_entity.id
_entity.type
_entity.pdbx_description
1 polymer ?
#
loop_
_entity_poly.entity_id
_entity_poly.type
_entity_poly.pdbx_seq_one_letter_code
_entity_poly.pdbx_strand_id
1 'polypeptide(L)'
;MSNIFRGLGVALITPFKSDMSIDFEALERLVNYQLDNGADFLCILATTGETPCLTRSEKDEITRVVKGVVKGRVPLLKYCGGNNTRAVIEEMKSSDWEGIDGILSICPFYNKPSQEGLYQHFKAIAEASPLPLVLYNVPGRTGVNMKAATTCRIAKDFPNIVGIKEASGSLEQVDEIIKNKSEGFEVISGDDALTFPMIASGAVGVISVIGNALPRQFSRMIRLEFEGNYGEARKIHHQFTELYKLLFVDGNPAGVKALLNDMGMIENVLRLPLVPTEVTTKQKMADILKALHVE
;
A
#
# COMPACT_ATOMS: atom_id res chain seq x y z
N MET A 1 -6.52 20.00 7.46
CA MET A 1 -5.81 19.02 8.33
C MET A 1 -4.62 18.53 7.53
N SER A 2 -3.40 18.54 8.10
CA SER A 2 -2.25 17.95 7.40
C SER A 2 -2.50 16.46 7.22
N ASN A 3 -2.28 15.94 6.01
CA ASN A 3 -2.40 14.51 5.76
C ASN A 3 -1.33 13.76 6.57
N ILE A 4 -1.77 12.88 7.45
CA ILE A 4 -0.88 12.07 8.30
C ILE A 4 -0.23 10.91 7.55
N PHE A 5 -0.68 10.60 6.32
CA PHE A 5 -0.15 9.53 5.47
C PHE A 5 0.90 10.08 4.49
N ARG A 6 2.03 10.53 5.03
CA ARG A 6 3.16 11.10 4.29
C ARG A 6 4.43 10.28 4.53
N GLY A 7 5.32 10.21 3.55
CA GLY A 7 6.57 9.46 3.66
C GLY A 7 6.42 8.00 3.25
N LEU A 8 7.10 7.09 3.94
CA LEU A 8 7.04 5.66 3.70
C LEU A 8 5.86 5.02 4.44
N GLY A 9 4.80 4.72 3.72
CA GLY A 9 3.79 3.76 4.14
C GLY A 9 4.16 2.35 3.67
N VAL A 10 3.93 1.33 4.50
CA VAL A 10 4.20 -0.05 4.12
C VAL A 10 2.90 -0.84 4.03
N ALA A 11 2.62 -1.40 2.84
CA ALA A 11 1.53 -2.35 2.65
C ALA A 11 1.95 -3.70 3.25
N LEU A 12 1.63 -3.91 4.54
CA LEU A 12 2.07 -5.09 5.28
C LEU A 12 1.60 -6.39 4.62
N ILE A 13 2.52 -7.35 4.53
CA ILE A 13 2.17 -8.74 4.21
C ILE A 13 1.51 -9.41 5.42
N THR A 14 0.78 -10.50 5.17
CA THR A 14 0.30 -11.41 6.20
C THR A 14 1.19 -12.66 6.21
N PRO A 15 2.01 -12.88 7.25
CA PRO A 15 2.82 -14.09 7.35
C PRO A 15 1.93 -15.32 7.60
N PHE A 16 2.20 -16.42 6.90
CA PHE A 16 1.55 -17.71 7.13
C PHE A 16 2.58 -18.76 7.51
N LYS A 17 2.16 -19.73 8.34
CA LYS A 17 2.88 -20.97 8.64
C LYS A 17 2.64 -22.00 7.54
N SER A 18 3.43 -23.06 7.54
CA SER A 18 3.29 -24.17 6.59
C SER A 18 1.93 -24.88 6.62
N ASP A 19 1.20 -24.80 7.74
CA ASP A 19 -0.18 -25.29 7.89
C ASP A 19 -1.26 -24.30 7.42
N MET A 20 -0.85 -23.20 6.77
CA MET A 20 -1.72 -22.11 6.29
C MET A 20 -2.34 -21.24 7.39
N SER A 21 -2.04 -21.45 8.65
CA SER A 21 -2.45 -20.53 9.72
C SER A 21 -1.63 -19.24 9.68
N ILE A 22 -2.16 -18.16 10.26
CA ILE A 22 -1.42 -16.89 10.36
C ILE A 22 -0.32 -17.02 11.41
N ASP A 23 0.90 -16.61 11.05
CA ASP A 23 2.02 -16.50 11.98
C ASP A 23 2.00 -15.13 12.65
N PHE A 24 1.26 -15.02 13.77
CA PHE A 24 1.17 -13.77 14.53
C PHE A 24 2.47 -13.34 15.16
N GLU A 25 3.36 -14.27 15.54
CA GLU A 25 4.69 -13.93 16.07
C GLU A 25 5.57 -13.28 15.00
N ALA A 26 5.54 -13.83 13.78
CA ALA A 26 6.24 -13.21 12.65
C ALA A 26 5.61 -11.86 12.27
N LEU A 27 4.28 -11.72 12.37
CA LEU A 27 3.61 -10.44 12.14
C LEU A 27 4.06 -9.38 13.16
N GLU A 28 4.14 -9.71 14.44
CA GLU A 28 4.63 -8.79 15.47
C GLU A 28 6.09 -8.39 15.24
N ARG A 29 6.97 -9.35 14.89
CA ARG A 29 8.35 -9.05 14.50
C ARG A 29 8.43 -8.13 13.29
N LEU A 30 7.61 -8.39 12.26
CA LEU A 30 7.58 -7.58 11.04
C LEU A 30 7.13 -6.15 11.34
N VAL A 31 6.09 -5.97 12.15
CA VAL A 31 5.62 -4.63 12.54
C VAL A 31 6.70 -3.86 13.29
N ASN A 32 7.36 -4.46 14.28
CA ASN A 32 8.47 -3.82 14.97
C ASN A 32 9.62 -3.48 14.01
N TYR A 33 9.97 -4.40 13.11
CA TYR A 33 10.98 -4.16 12.09
C TYR A 33 10.66 -2.93 11.22
N GLN A 34 9.39 -2.74 10.83
CA GLN A 34 8.97 -1.55 10.09
C GLN A 34 9.16 -0.27 10.90
N LEU A 35 8.72 -0.27 12.15
CA LEU A 35 8.79 0.89 13.04
C LEU A 35 10.24 1.29 13.34
N ASP A 36 11.11 0.32 13.57
CA ASP A 36 12.51 0.54 13.90
C ASP A 36 13.35 0.96 12.68
N ASN A 37 12.83 0.74 11.47
CA ASN A 37 13.53 1.03 10.21
C ASN A 37 12.88 2.16 9.37
N GLY A 38 12.03 2.98 9.99
CA GLY A 38 11.64 4.28 9.44
C GLY A 38 10.40 4.26 8.57
N ALA A 39 9.50 3.30 8.74
CA ALA A 39 8.15 3.42 8.21
C ALA A 39 7.42 4.57 8.91
N ASP A 40 6.83 5.48 8.14
CA ASP A 40 6.10 6.64 8.64
C ASP A 40 4.63 6.32 8.92
N PHE A 41 4.06 5.30 8.26
CA PHE A 41 2.74 4.74 8.55
C PHE A 41 2.64 3.29 8.03
N LEU A 42 1.63 2.55 8.50
CA LEU A 42 1.40 1.18 8.04
C LEU A 42 0.04 1.05 7.37
N CYS A 43 0.00 0.34 6.24
CA CYS A 43 -1.23 0.00 5.54
C CYS A 43 -1.51 -1.49 5.73
N ILE A 44 -2.60 -1.81 6.45
CA ILE A 44 -2.97 -3.18 6.79
C ILE A 44 -4.12 -3.70 5.94
N LEU A 45 -4.16 -5.01 5.76
CA LEU A 45 -5.23 -5.71 5.04
C LEU A 45 -5.43 -5.24 3.60
N ALA A 46 -4.37 -4.67 2.95
CA ALA A 46 -4.42 -4.32 1.53
C ALA A 46 -4.11 -5.53 0.64
N THR A 47 -3.92 -5.33 -0.66
CA THR A 47 -3.62 -6.38 -1.63
C THR A 47 -2.42 -7.24 -1.22
N THR A 48 -1.35 -6.57 -0.77
CA THR A 48 -0.11 -7.23 -0.34
C THR A 48 -0.30 -8.09 0.91
N GLY A 49 -1.31 -7.80 1.73
CA GLY A 49 -1.72 -8.60 2.88
C GLY A 49 -2.61 -9.81 2.55
N GLU A 50 -2.79 -10.15 1.26
CA GLU A 50 -3.62 -11.28 0.80
C GLU A 50 -5.07 -11.25 1.33
N THR A 51 -5.62 -10.06 1.49
CA THR A 51 -6.95 -9.83 2.10
C THR A 51 -8.09 -10.66 1.53
N PRO A 52 -8.18 -10.94 0.21
CA PRO A 52 -9.22 -11.82 -0.32
C PRO A 52 -9.17 -13.25 0.22
N CYS A 53 -8.01 -13.70 0.73
CA CYS A 53 -7.80 -15.05 1.26
C CYS A 53 -7.97 -15.13 2.79
N LEU A 54 -8.41 -14.03 3.43
CA LEU A 54 -8.60 -13.94 4.88
C LEU A 54 -10.08 -13.95 5.25
N THR A 55 -10.43 -14.71 6.28
CA THR A 55 -11.75 -14.67 6.92
C THR A 55 -11.94 -13.35 7.69
N ARG A 56 -13.18 -13.03 8.05
CA ARG A 56 -13.49 -11.86 8.87
C ARG A 56 -12.74 -11.89 10.21
N SER A 57 -12.78 -13.02 10.89
CA SER A 57 -12.10 -13.19 12.18
C SER A 57 -10.59 -13.03 12.08
N GLU A 58 -9.97 -13.53 11.01
CA GLU A 58 -8.53 -13.33 10.77
C GLU A 58 -8.18 -11.86 10.54
N LYS A 59 -8.99 -11.12 9.78
CA LYS A 59 -8.82 -9.68 9.57
C LYS A 59 -8.91 -8.90 10.87
N ASP A 60 -9.87 -9.25 11.72
CA ASP A 60 -10.07 -8.60 13.01
C ASP A 60 -8.89 -8.90 13.95
N GLU A 61 -8.39 -10.13 13.97
CA GLU A 61 -7.24 -10.52 14.77
C GLU A 61 -5.93 -9.90 14.29
N ILE A 62 -5.67 -9.85 12.97
CA ILE A 62 -4.54 -9.11 12.39
C ILE A 62 -4.58 -7.65 12.82
N THR A 63 -5.76 -7.02 12.72
CA THR A 63 -5.94 -5.62 13.12
C THR A 63 -5.61 -5.43 14.60
N ARG A 64 -6.10 -6.32 15.47
CA ARG A 64 -5.85 -6.30 16.92
C ARG A 64 -4.36 -6.43 17.24
N VAL A 65 -3.68 -7.38 16.61
CA VAL A 65 -2.24 -7.62 16.83
C VAL A 65 -1.42 -6.40 16.38
N VAL A 66 -1.65 -5.90 15.15
CA VAL A 66 -0.91 -4.74 14.64
C VAL A 66 -1.14 -3.49 15.52
N LYS A 67 -2.38 -3.19 15.91
CA LYS A 67 -2.69 -2.11 16.86
C LYS A 67 -1.92 -2.28 18.18
N GLY A 68 -1.91 -3.48 18.72
CA GLY A 68 -1.24 -3.82 19.98
C GLY A 68 0.27 -3.61 19.95
N VAL A 69 0.90 -3.81 18.78
CA VAL A 69 2.32 -3.53 18.57
C VAL A 69 2.58 -2.05 18.28
N VAL A 70 1.80 -1.45 17.38
CA VAL A 70 2.01 -0.05 16.94
C VAL A 70 1.79 0.94 18.09
N LYS A 71 0.74 0.77 18.87
CA LYS A 71 0.42 1.62 20.06
C LYS A 71 0.47 3.12 19.75
N GLY A 72 -0.03 3.52 18.59
CA GLY A 72 -0.07 4.93 18.17
C GLY A 72 1.28 5.56 17.79
N ARG A 73 2.37 4.76 17.67
CA ARG A 73 3.69 5.28 17.24
C ARG A 73 3.70 5.83 15.82
N VAL A 74 2.91 5.24 14.95
CA VAL A 74 2.69 5.68 13.58
C VAL A 74 1.22 5.51 13.21
N PRO A 75 0.69 6.28 12.23
CA PRO A 75 -0.67 6.11 11.74
C PRO A 75 -0.92 4.73 11.13
N LEU A 76 -2.16 4.23 11.29
CA LEU A 76 -2.66 3.01 10.68
C LEU A 76 -3.72 3.31 9.62
N LEU A 77 -3.45 2.89 8.39
CA LEU A 77 -4.38 2.91 7.26
C LEU A 77 -4.92 1.50 7.04
N LYS A 78 -6.22 1.28 7.26
CA LYS A 78 -6.84 -0.04 7.10
C LYS A 78 -7.61 -0.10 5.79
N TYR A 79 -7.41 -1.17 5.01
CA TYR A 79 -8.18 -1.38 3.78
C TYR A 79 -9.63 -1.77 4.10
N CYS A 80 -10.55 -1.10 3.42
CA CYS A 80 -11.96 -1.47 3.30
C CYS A 80 -12.47 -1.03 1.93
N GLY A 81 -12.74 -1.98 1.06
CA GLY A 81 -13.16 -1.70 -0.31
C GLY A 81 -13.60 -2.95 -1.04
N GLY A 82 -14.26 -2.75 -2.17
CA GLY A 82 -14.82 -3.84 -2.97
C GLY A 82 -15.56 -3.32 -4.19
N ASN A 83 -16.19 -4.22 -4.92
CA ASN A 83 -16.96 -3.91 -6.13
C ASN A 83 -18.49 -3.92 -5.92
N ASN A 84 -18.93 -4.02 -4.68
CA ASN A 84 -20.31 -3.87 -4.25
C ASN A 84 -20.41 -2.74 -3.21
N THR A 85 -20.86 -1.57 -3.62
CA THR A 85 -20.94 -0.36 -2.77
C THR A 85 -21.65 -0.62 -1.45
N ARG A 86 -22.77 -1.34 -1.48
CA ARG A 86 -23.56 -1.66 -0.28
C ARG A 86 -22.77 -2.53 0.71
N ALA A 87 -22.11 -3.57 0.22
CA ALA A 87 -21.30 -4.44 1.07
C ALA A 87 -20.13 -3.69 1.72
N VAL A 88 -19.48 -2.78 0.97
CA VAL A 88 -18.41 -1.92 1.53
C VAL A 88 -18.95 -1.03 2.66
N ILE A 89 -20.12 -0.41 2.47
CA ILE A 89 -20.76 0.41 3.50
C ILE A 89 -21.16 -0.42 4.72
N GLU A 90 -21.69 -1.62 4.52
CA GLU A 90 -22.04 -2.55 5.62
C GLU A 90 -20.78 -2.98 6.40
N GLU A 91 -19.68 -3.27 5.71
CA GLU A 91 -18.39 -3.57 6.33
C GLU A 91 -17.87 -2.37 7.13
N MET A 92 -17.92 -1.15 6.58
CA MET A 92 -17.53 0.07 7.30
C MET A 92 -18.32 0.28 8.59
N LYS A 93 -19.64 0.09 8.53
CA LYS A 93 -20.53 0.27 9.69
C LYS A 93 -20.36 -0.80 10.76
N SER A 94 -19.97 -2.01 10.39
CA SER A 94 -19.85 -3.17 11.30
C SER A 94 -18.44 -3.42 11.82
N SER A 95 -17.44 -2.67 11.32
CA SER A 95 -16.04 -2.84 11.73
C SER A 95 -15.70 -1.96 12.94
N ASP A 96 -14.76 -2.46 13.77
CA ASP A 96 -14.10 -1.64 14.78
C ASP A 96 -13.00 -0.79 14.13
N TRP A 97 -13.08 0.52 14.37
CA TRP A 97 -12.15 1.52 13.85
C TRP A 97 -11.31 2.18 14.95
N GLU A 98 -11.45 1.76 16.19
CA GLU A 98 -10.61 2.28 17.26
C GLU A 98 -9.13 2.08 16.97
N GLY A 99 -8.33 3.14 17.08
CA GLY A 99 -6.88 3.11 16.80
C GLY A 99 -6.51 2.93 15.33
N ILE A 100 -7.47 3.15 14.41
CA ILE A 100 -7.25 3.28 12.97
C ILE A 100 -7.41 4.74 12.57
N ASP A 101 -6.49 5.25 11.77
CA ASP A 101 -6.42 6.68 11.43
C ASP A 101 -7.02 7.01 10.06
N GLY A 102 -7.25 6.01 9.22
CA GLY A 102 -7.89 6.18 7.92
C GLY A 102 -8.21 4.87 7.22
N ILE A 103 -8.98 5.00 6.14
CA ILE A 103 -9.46 3.87 5.34
C ILE A 103 -8.92 3.98 3.92
N LEU A 104 -8.25 2.91 3.43
CA LEU A 104 -7.88 2.77 2.02
C LEU A 104 -9.00 2.06 1.27
N SER A 105 -9.59 2.71 0.26
CA SER A 105 -10.70 2.13 -0.52
C SER A 105 -10.39 2.08 -2.00
N ILE A 106 -10.38 0.84 -2.56
CA ILE A 106 -10.03 0.56 -3.95
C ILE A 106 -11.19 0.89 -4.90
N CYS A 107 -10.86 1.30 -6.14
CA CYS A 107 -11.83 1.35 -7.22
C CYS A 107 -12.51 -0.01 -7.41
N PRO A 108 -13.85 -0.06 -7.66
CA PRO A 108 -14.54 -1.31 -7.97
C PRO A 108 -13.85 -2.06 -9.10
N PHE A 109 -13.64 -3.36 -8.90
CA PHE A 109 -12.99 -4.26 -9.84
C PHE A 109 -14.01 -5.19 -10.49
N TYR A 110 -13.64 -5.81 -11.60
CA TYR A 110 -14.42 -6.83 -12.32
C TYR A 110 -15.65 -6.28 -13.07
N ASN A 111 -16.60 -5.60 -12.40
CA ASN A 111 -17.81 -5.01 -12.98
C ASN A 111 -17.60 -3.67 -13.69
N LYS A 112 -16.37 -3.09 -13.62
CA LYS A 112 -15.86 -1.97 -14.43
C LYS A 112 -16.85 -0.78 -14.57
N PRO A 113 -17.14 -0.04 -13.48
CA PRO A 113 -18.04 1.10 -13.54
C PRO A 113 -17.51 2.22 -14.47
N SER A 114 -18.43 3.04 -14.99
CA SER A 114 -18.08 4.28 -15.68
C SER A 114 -17.49 5.32 -14.71
N GLN A 115 -16.97 6.44 -15.22
CA GLN A 115 -16.46 7.53 -14.37
C GLN A 115 -17.54 8.08 -13.43
N GLU A 116 -18.77 8.21 -13.90
CA GLU A 116 -19.91 8.59 -13.04
C GLU A 116 -20.23 7.50 -12.02
N GLY A 117 -20.14 6.22 -12.39
CA GLY A 117 -20.30 5.10 -11.47
C GLY A 117 -19.22 5.11 -10.35
N LEU A 118 -17.97 5.44 -10.68
CA LEU A 118 -16.90 5.63 -9.70
C LEU A 118 -17.22 6.80 -8.75
N TYR A 119 -17.68 7.93 -9.30
CA TYR A 119 -18.07 9.08 -8.50
C TYR A 119 -19.20 8.73 -7.51
N GLN A 120 -20.28 8.09 -7.98
CA GLN A 120 -21.41 7.71 -7.13
C GLN A 120 -21.01 6.66 -6.07
N HIS A 121 -20.13 5.72 -6.43
CA HIS A 121 -19.58 4.73 -5.50
C HIS A 121 -18.83 5.43 -4.35
N PHE A 122 -17.86 6.29 -4.66
CA PHE A 122 -17.07 6.98 -3.65
C PHE A 122 -17.85 8.04 -2.88
N LYS A 123 -18.86 8.68 -3.49
CA LYS A 123 -19.84 9.51 -2.80
C LYS A 123 -20.51 8.73 -1.66
N ALA A 124 -21.12 7.59 -1.99
CA ALA A 124 -21.83 6.79 -1.01
C ALA A 124 -20.92 6.25 0.10
N ILE A 125 -19.68 5.91 -0.24
CA ILE A 125 -18.66 5.48 0.73
C ILE A 125 -18.22 6.66 1.62
N ALA A 126 -17.97 7.83 1.04
CA ALA A 126 -17.57 9.02 1.79
C ALA A 126 -18.65 9.45 2.80
N GLU A 127 -19.92 9.40 2.41
CA GLU A 127 -21.05 9.70 3.28
C GLU A 127 -21.21 8.70 4.45
N ALA A 128 -20.73 7.47 4.27
CA ALA A 128 -20.82 6.40 5.28
C ALA A 128 -19.55 6.22 6.11
N SER A 129 -18.43 6.81 5.69
CA SER A 129 -17.13 6.58 6.31
C SER A 129 -17.00 7.26 7.67
N PRO A 130 -16.60 6.51 8.73
CA PRO A 130 -16.33 7.09 10.05
C PRO A 130 -14.96 7.77 10.14
N LEU A 131 -14.07 7.55 9.17
CA LEU A 131 -12.69 8.02 9.17
C LEU A 131 -12.31 8.67 7.82
N PRO A 132 -11.21 9.42 7.77
CA PRO A 132 -10.65 9.92 6.51
C PRO A 132 -10.41 8.78 5.50
N LEU A 133 -10.73 9.04 4.23
CA LEU A 133 -10.58 8.09 3.14
C LEU A 133 -9.38 8.42 2.26
N VAL A 134 -8.63 7.39 1.90
CA VAL A 134 -7.66 7.41 0.81
C VAL A 134 -8.19 6.53 -0.32
N LEU A 135 -8.40 7.11 -1.50
CA LEU A 135 -8.81 6.37 -2.69
C LEU A 135 -7.67 5.46 -3.16
N TYR A 136 -7.99 4.37 -3.85
CA TYR A 136 -6.97 3.51 -4.44
C TYR A 136 -7.29 3.20 -5.90
N ASN A 137 -6.50 3.77 -6.81
CA ASN A 137 -6.60 3.55 -8.25
C ASN A 137 -5.49 2.62 -8.73
N VAL A 138 -5.84 1.44 -9.24
CA VAL A 138 -4.90 0.41 -9.71
C VAL A 138 -5.48 -0.34 -10.91
N PRO A 139 -5.50 0.30 -12.10
CA PRO A 139 -6.16 -0.25 -13.29
C PRO A 139 -5.68 -1.64 -13.70
N GLY A 140 -4.40 -1.94 -13.49
CA GLY A 140 -3.83 -3.25 -13.78
C GLY A 140 -4.43 -4.41 -12.97
N ARG A 141 -5.12 -4.10 -11.85
CA ARG A 141 -5.82 -5.09 -11.03
C ARG A 141 -7.34 -4.99 -11.13
N THR A 142 -7.87 -3.77 -11.19
CA THR A 142 -9.31 -3.53 -11.20
C THR A 142 -9.94 -3.65 -12.57
N GLY A 143 -9.16 -3.42 -13.63
CA GLY A 143 -9.64 -3.31 -15.00
C GLY A 143 -10.40 -2.00 -15.29
N VAL A 144 -10.36 -1.04 -14.35
CA VAL A 144 -10.95 0.30 -14.51
C VAL A 144 -9.95 1.36 -14.02
N ASN A 145 -9.81 2.45 -14.76
CA ASN A 145 -9.00 3.60 -14.38
C ASN A 145 -9.89 4.76 -13.96
N MET A 146 -9.72 5.26 -12.75
CA MET A 146 -10.31 6.51 -12.30
C MET A 146 -9.46 7.67 -12.83
N LYS A 147 -10.00 8.42 -13.77
CA LYS A 147 -9.31 9.52 -14.45
C LYS A 147 -9.05 10.70 -13.48
N ALA A 148 -8.05 11.52 -13.79
CA ALA A 148 -7.70 12.69 -13.00
C ALA A 148 -8.91 13.62 -12.75
N ALA A 149 -9.71 13.92 -13.77
CA ALA A 149 -10.89 14.75 -13.64
C ALA A 149 -11.92 14.18 -12.63
N THR A 150 -12.12 12.86 -12.63
CA THR A 150 -13.01 12.19 -11.67
C THR A 150 -12.44 12.23 -10.26
N THR A 151 -11.14 11.97 -10.11
CA THR A 151 -10.43 12.06 -8.83
C THR A 151 -10.55 13.46 -8.22
N CYS A 152 -10.25 14.51 -9.01
CA CYS A 152 -10.32 15.89 -8.56
C CYS A 152 -11.76 16.34 -8.21
N ARG A 153 -12.77 15.88 -8.98
CA ARG A 153 -14.19 16.13 -8.67
C ARG A 153 -14.57 15.51 -7.31
N ILE A 154 -14.20 14.26 -7.09
CA ILE A 154 -14.44 13.55 -5.81
C ILE A 154 -13.75 14.29 -4.65
N ALA A 155 -12.47 14.63 -4.80
CA ALA A 155 -11.70 15.34 -3.80
C ALA A 155 -12.29 16.72 -3.44
N LYS A 156 -12.89 17.41 -4.41
CA LYS A 156 -13.55 18.70 -4.20
C LYS A 156 -14.87 18.55 -3.45
N ASP A 157 -15.66 17.54 -3.80
CA ASP A 157 -17.02 17.39 -3.29
C ASP A 157 -17.08 16.70 -1.90
N PHE A 158 -16.04 15.93 -1.53
CA PHE A 158 -15.98 15.14 -0.29
C PHE A 158 -14.68 15.42 0.50
N PRO A 159 -14.69 16.41 1.41
CA PRO A 159 -13.47 16.81 2.16
C PRO A 159 -12.89 15.73 3.08
N ASN A 160 -13.65 14.69 3.42
CA ASN A 160 -13.17 13.54 4.16
C ASN A 160 -12.41 12.52 3.28
N ILE A 161 -12.38 12.72 1.98
CA ILE A 161 -11.46 12.02 1.06
C ILE A 161 -10.18 12.83 0.99
N VAL A 162 -9.16 12.40 1.72
CA VAL A 162 -7.94 13.18 1.99
C VAL A 162 -6.81 12.88 1.02
N GLY A 163 -6.94 11.88 0.16
CA GLY A 163 -5.90 11.55 -0.81
C GLY A 163 -6.23 10.36 -1.70
N ILE A 164 -5.27 10.06 -2.56
CA ILE A 164 -5.30 8.91 -3.45
C ILE A 164 -3.98 8.16 -3.44
N LYS A 165 -4.03 6.83 -3.29
CA LYS A 165 -2.96 5.91 -3.69
C LYS A 165 -3.08 5.70 -5.19
N GLU A 166 -2.18 6.32 -5.95
CA GLU A 166 -2.19 6.26 -7.41
C GLU A 166 -1.20 5.20 -7.92
N ALA A 167 -1.71 4.20 -8.59
CA ALA A 167 -0.97 3.06 -9.14
C ALA A 167 -1.40 2.74 -10.59
N SER A 168 -1.75 3.79 -11.37
CA SER A 168 -2.07 3.62 -12.80
C SER A 168 -0.85 3.33 -13.67
N GLY A 169 0.36 3.67 -13.21
CA GLY A 169 1.57 3.63 -14.02
C GLY A 169 1.76 4.84 -14.93
N SER A 170 0.87 5.85 -14.87
CA SER A 170 0.91 7.06 -15.71
C SER A 170 1.36 8.28 -14.91
N LEU A 171 2.58 8.73 -15.14
CA LEU A 171 3.07 10.01 -14.58
C LEU A 171 2.26 11.21 -15.10
N GLU A 172 1.78 11.16 -16.34
CA GLU A 172 0.91 12.20 -16.90
C GLU A 172 -0.38 12.34 -16.09
N GLN A 173 -1.03 11.22 -15.72
CA GLN A 173 -2.23 11.25 -14.87
C GLN A 173 -1.90 11.75 -13.45
N VAL A 174 -0.74 11.37 -12.90
CA VAL A 174 -0.26 11.86 -11.60
C VAL A 174 -0.12 13.40 -11.63
N ASP A 175 0.57 13.93 -12.63
CA ASP A 175 0.79 15.38 -12.79
C ASP A 175 -0.55 16.11 -12.97
N GLU A 176 -1.48 15.56 -13.75
CA GLU A 176 -2.82 16.13 -13.93
C GLU A 176 -3.59 16.19 -12.60
N ILE A 177 -3.51 15.15 -11.77
CA ILE A 177 -4.14 15.14 -10.44
C ILE A 177 -3.48 16.19 -9.54
N ILE A 178 -2.14 16.20 -9.44
CA ILE A 178 -1.39 17.12 -8.58
C ILE A 178 -1.68 18.58 -8.94
N LYS A 179 -1.73 18.89 -10.24
CA LYS A 179 -2.03 20.24 -10.74
C LYS A 179 -3.43 20.71 -10.39
N ASN A 180 -4.44 19.81 -10.40
CA ASN A 180 -5.86 20.19 -10.34
C ASN A 180 -6.54 19.77 -9.03
N LYS A 181 -5.84 19.12 -8.09
CA LYS A 181 -6.38 18.66 -6.81
C LYS A 181 -6.80 19.83 -5.91
N SER A 182 -7.78 19.57 -5.04
CA SER A 182 -8.14 20.51 -3.97
C SER A 182 -7.02 20.64 -2.96
N GLU A 183 -6.95 21.78 -2.28
CA GLU A 183 -6.07 21.97 -1.13
C GLU A 183 -6.36 20.90 -0.04
N GLY A 184 -5.32 20.32 0.53
CA GLY A 184 -5.42 19.27 1.55
C GLY A 184 -5.66 17.86 0.99
N PHE A 185 -5.93 17.69 -0.30
CA PHE A 185 -5.96 16.38 -0.94
C PHE A 185 -4.55 15.99 -1.41
N GLU A 186 -4.10 14.76 -1.13
CA GLU A 186 -2.74 14.35 -1.39
C GLU A 186 -2.64 13.16 -2.34
N VAL A 187 -1.56 13.13 -3.13
CA VAL A 187 -1.23 12.00 -4.00
C VAL A 187 -0.13 11.18 -3.35
N ILE A 188 -0.38 9.89 -3.19
CA ILE A 188 0.53 8.90 -2.61
C ILE A 188 0.85 7.89 -3.70
N SER A 189 2.12 7.59 -3.93
CA SER A 189 2.50 6.54 -4.88
C SER A 189 1.97 5.18 -4.45
N GLY A 190 1.45 4.42 -5.40
CA GLY A 190 1.10 3.01 -5.23
C GLY A 190 2.05 2.07 -5.99
N ASP A 191 3.15 2.61 -6.54
CA ASP A 191 4.12 1.92 -7.38
C ASP A 191 5.54 2.28 -6.94
N ASP A 192 6.26 1.32 -6.40
CA ASP A 192 7.62 1.51 -5.88
C ASP A 192 8.59 2.03 -6.95
N ALA A 193 8.46 1.55 -8.19
CA ALA A 193 9.31 1.95 -9.31
C ALA A 193 9.05 3.40 -9.77
N LEU A 194 7.85 3.92 -9.55
CA LEU A 194 7.46 5.28 -9.92
C LEU A 194 7.50 6.26 -8.75
N THR A 195 7.83 5.80 -7.54
CA THR A 195 7.83 6.65 -6.34
C THR A 195 8.76 7.84 -6.49
N PHE A 196 9.99 7.62 -6.96
CA PHE A 196 10.97 8.70 -7.17
C PHE A 196 10.42 9.80 -8.11
N PRO A 197 10.02 9.54 -9.36
CA PRO A 197 9.48 10.59 -10.22
C PRO A 197 8.15 11.18 -9.70
N MET A 198 7.31 10.41 -9.00
CA MET A 198 6.06 10.91 -8.44
C MET A 198 6.30 11.91 -7.31
N ILE A 199 7.27 11.67 -6.42
CA ILE A 199 7.64 12.64 -5.36
C ILE A 199 8.23 13.90 -5.98
N ALA A 200 9.08 13.77 -7.01
CA ALA A 200 9.59 14.91 -7.74
C ALA A 200 8.49 15.77 -8.39
N SER A 201 7.37 15.16 -8.79
CA SER A 201 6.16 15.84 -9.28
C SER A 201 5.28 16.44 -8.17
N GLY A 202 5.49 16.06 -6.91
CA GLY A 202 4.73 16.59 -5.76
C GLY A 202 3.86 15.56 -5.02
N ALA A 203 4.05 14.27 -5.24
CA ALA A 203 3.47 13.24 -4.37
C ALA A 203 4.09 13.31 -2.97
N VAL A 204 3.32 12.94 -1.94
CA VAL A 204 3.74 13.09 -0.55
C VAL A 204 4.34 11.84 0.08
N GLY A 205 4.47 10.77 -0.68
CA GLY A 205 5.01 9.50 -0.20
C GLY A 205 4.54 8.32 -1.02
N VAL A 206 4.60 7.14 -0.42
CA VAL A 206 4.25 5.87 -1.05
C VAL A 206 3.55 4.92 -0.09
N ILE A 207 2.71 4.04 -0.61
CA ILE A 207 2.28 2.81 0.08
C ILE A 207 2.96 1.64 -0.61
N SER A 208 4.10 1.24 -0.07
CA SER A 208 5.16 0.44 -0.67
C SER A 208 4.97 -1.06 -0.48
N VAL A 209 5.44 -1.84 -1.44
CA VAL A 209 5.64 -3.29 -1.34
C VAL A 209 7.07 -3.61 -0.89
N ILE A 210 8.09 -3.02 -1.55
CA ILE A 210 9.51 -3.24 -1.22
C ILE A 210 9.83 -2.81 0.22
N GLY A 211 9.10 -1.84 0.76
CA GLY A 211 9.23 -1.38 2.14
C GLY A 211 9.03 -2.48 3.18
N ASN A 212 8.33 -3.60 2.87
CA ASN A 212 8.27 -4.74 3.78
C ASN A 212 9.65 -5.33 4.10
N ALA A 213 10.52 -5.42 3.08
CA ALA A 213 11.85 -6.01 3.20
C ALA A 213 12.94 -4.94 3.43
N LEU A 214 12.85 -3.78 2.79
CA LEU A 214 13.90 -2.75 2.76
C LEU A 214 13.39 -1.37 3.25
N PRO A 215 12.75 -1.28 4.42
CA PRO A 215 12.15 -0.03 4.88
C PRO A 215 13.18 1.08 5.09
N ARG A 216 14.35 0.78 5.65
CA ARG A 216 15.41 1.77 5.93
C ARG A 216 15.91 2.45 4.68
N GLN A 217 16.24 1.67 3.65
CA GLN A 217 16.78 2.19 2.41
C GLN A 217 15.72 2.98 1.64
N PHE A 218 14.50 2.46 1.60
CA PHE A 218 13.41 3.10 0.86
C PHE A 218 12.93 4.39 1.56
N SER A 219 12.83 4.39 2.89
CA SER A 219 12.57 5.59 3.68
C SER A 219 13.66 6.66 3.48
N ARG A 220 14.95 6.24 3.44
CA ARG A 220 16.05 7.17 3.17
C ARG A 220 15.92 7.84 1.80
N MET A 221 15.58 7.09 0.75
CA MET A 221 15.34 7.64 -0.59
C MET A 221 14.29 8.75 -0.53
N ILE A 222 13.14 8.47 0.09
CA ILE A 222 12.02 9.41 0.19
C ILE A 222 12.40 10.68 0.97
N ARG A 223 13.12 10.52 2.09
CA ARG A 223 13.58 11.67 2.90
C ARG A 223 14.54 12.56 2.13
N LEU A 224 15.50 11.96 1.41
CA LEU A 224 16.42 12.71 0.55
C LEU A 224 15.68 13.53 -0.51
N GLU A 225 14.61 12.99 -1.09
CA GLU A 225 13.78 13.73 -2.04
C GLU A 225 13.06 14.91 -1.39
N PHE A 226 12.50 14.74 -0.19
CA PHE A 226 11.86 15.82 0.56
C PHE A 226 12.84 16.90 0.99
N GLU A 227 14.12 16.57 1.15
CA GLU A 227 15.23 17.49 1.41
C GLU A 227 15.75 18.17 0.13
N GLY A 228 15.23 17.81 -1.05
CA GLY A 228 15.70 18.30 -2.35
C GLY A 228 16.99 17.64 -2.84
N ASN A 229 17.49 16.63 -2.16
CA ASN A 229 18.70 15.89 -2.53
C ASN A 229 18.42 14.78 -3.54
N TYR A 230 17.87 15.15 -4.68
CA TYR A 230 17.50 14.20 -5.75
C TYR A 230 18.67 13.40 -6.30
N GLY A 231 19.90 13.92 -6.21
CA GLY A 231 21.10 13.23 -6.67
C GLY A 231 21.36 11.93 -5.90
N GLU A 232 21.32 12.00 -4.58
CA GLU A 232 21.51 10.83 -3.71
C GLU A 232 20.27 9.91 -3.70
N ALA A 233 19.07 10.47 -3.68
CA ALA A 233 17.84 9.70 -3.78
C ALA A 233 17.80 8.85 -5.05
N ARG A 234 18.20 9.41 -6.19
CA ARG A 234 18.26 8.71 -7.48
C ARG A 234 19.24 7.54 -7.48
N LYS A 235 20.37 7.65 -6.77
CA LYS A 235 21.31 6.52 -6.63
C LYS A 235 20.64 5.33 -5.95
N ILE A 236 19.89 5.58 -4.86
CA ILE A 236 19.14 4.53 -4.15
C ILE A 236 18.05 3.95 -5.06
N HIS A 237 17.28 4.80 -5.74
CA HIS A 237 16.26 4.37 -6.70
C HIS A 237 16.83 3.42 -7.76
N HIS A 238 17.96 3.77 -8.36
CA HIS A 238 18.61 2.95 -9.40
C HIS A 238 19.12 1.60 -8.87
N GLN A 239 19.55 1.53 -7.60
CA GLN A 239 19.94 0.25 -6.98
C GLN A 239 18.80 -0.76 -6.92
N PHE A 240 17.56 -0.30 -6.89
CA PHE A 240 16.37 -1.16 -6.78
C PHE A 240 15.65 -1.42 -8.11
N THR A 241 16.11 -0.85 -9.22
CA THR A 241 15.39 -0.89 -10.51
C THR A 241 15.08 -2.32 -10.97
N GLU A 242 15.99 -3.26 -10.78
CA GLU A 242 15.76 -4.67 -11.12
C GLU A 242 14.85 -5.35 -10.09
N LEU A 243 15.04 -5.04 -8.83
CA LEU A 243 14.26 -5.62 -7.74
C LEU A 243 12.77 -5.22 -7.84
N TYR A 244 12.46 -3.97 -8.20
CA TYR A 244 11.08 -3.55 -8.45
C TYR A 244 10.34 -4.44 -9.45
N LYS A 245 11.03 -4.88 -10.52
CA LYS A 245 10.45 -5.77 -11.53
C LYS A 245 10.27 -7.18 -10.99
N LEU A 246 11.32 -7.72 -10.34
CA LEU A 246 11.32 -9.09 -9.83
C LEU A 246 10.27 -9.33 -8.74
N LEU A 247 9.97 -8.31 -7.93
CA LEU A 247 8.92 -8.37 -6.91
C LEU A 247 7.51 -8.65 -7.46
N PHE A 248 7.27 -8.39 -8.76
CA PHE A 248 5.95 -8.49 -9.38
C PHE A 248 5.87 -9.53 -10.52
N VAL A 249 6.98 -10.12 -10.94
CA VAL A 249 7.04 -11.08 -12.06
C VAL A 249 6.06 -12.24 -11.86
N ASP A 250 6.04 -12.84 -10.66
CA ASP A 250 5.17 -13.96 -10.32
C ASP A 250 3.96 -13.50 -9.46
N GLY A 251 3.69 -12.21 -9.47
CA GLY A 251 2.62 -11.58 -8.70
C GLY A 251 3.05 -11.08 -7.32
N ASN A 252 2.25 -10.15 -6.79
CA ASN A 252 2.44 -9.58 -5.45
C ASN A 252 1.39 -10.19 -4.51
N PRO A 253 1.79 -10.75 -3.33
CA PRO A 253 3.06 -10.54 -2.62
C PRO A 253 4.13 -11.65 -2.77
N ALA A 254 4.07 -12.52 -3.77
CA ALA A 254 4.98 -13.67 -3.88
C ALA A 254 6.47 -13.26 -3.80
N GLY A 255 6.88 -12.24 -4.57
CA GLY A 255 8.27 -11.76 -4.57
C GLY A 255 8.71 -11.21 -3.22
N VAL A 256 7.93 -10.34 -2.58
CA VAL A 256 8.32 -9.73 -1.31
C VAL A 256 8.32 -10.74 -0.15
N LYS A 257 7.45 -11.75 -0.18
CA LYS A 257 7.51 -12.84 0.80
C LYS A 257 8.75 -13.71 0.64
N ALA A 258 9.18 -13.95 -0.61
CA ALA A 258 10.45 -14.63 -0.87
C ALA A 258 11.65 -13.87 -0.31
N LEU A 259 11.69 -12.53 -0.47
CA LEU A 259 12.74 -11.69 0.15
C LEU A 259 12.75 -11.79 1.66
N LEU A 260 11.58 -11.64 2.29
CA LEU A 260 11.45 -11.73 3.75
C LEU A 260 11.83 -13.12 4.29
N ASN A 261 11.58 -14.18 3.50
CA ASN A 261 12.03 -15.52 3.82
C ASN A 261 13.57 -15.64 3.76
N ASP A 262 14.21 -15.08 2.73
CA ASP A 262 15.67 -15.07 2.62
C ASP A 262 16.35 -14.27 3.75
N MET A 263 15.64 -13.27 4.30
CA MET A 263 16.03 -12.52 5.50
C MET A 263 15.72 -13.27 6.83
N GLY A 264 15.14 -14.48 6.75
CA GLY A 264 14.79 -15.28 7.94
C GLY A 264 13.63 -14.73 8.77
N MET A 265 12.81 -13.82 8.22
CA MET A 265 11.74 -13.16 8.96
C MET A 265 10.43 -13.95 8.98
N ILE A 266 10.12 -14.67 7.89
CA ILE A 266 8.87 -15.42 7.70
C ILE A 266 9.11 -16.73 6.95
N GLU A 267 8.15 -17.64 7.00
CA GLU A 267 8.07 -18.76 6.04
C GLU A 267 7.59 -18.26 4.67
N ASN A 268 8.09 -18.84 3.56
CA ASN A 268 7.67 -18.46 2.21
C ASN A 268 6.35 -19.17 1.82
N VAL A 269 5.29 -18.82 2.51
CA VAL A 269 3.96 -19.42 2.36
C VAL A 269 2.95 -18.37 1.91
N LEU A 270 2.16 -18.72 0.90
CA LEU A 270 1.01 -17.95 0.40
C LEU A 270 -0.23 -18.82 0.39
N ARG A 271 -1.40 -18.20 0.48
CA ARG A 271 -2.68 -18.89 0.31
C ARG A 271 -3.14 -18.86 -1.15
N LEU A 272 -3.68 -19.97 -1.62
CA LEU A 272 -4.28 -20.05 -2.96
C LEU A 272 -5.31 -18.91 -3.17
N PRO A 273 -5.38 -18.35 -4.39
CA PRO A 273 -4.76 -18.80 -5.64
C PRO A 273 -3.29 -18.38 -5.83
N LEU A 274 -2.69 -17.68 -4.87
CA LEU A 274 -1.30 -17.28 -4.94
C LEU A 274 -0.37 -18.43 -4.51
N VAL A 275 0.81 -18.47 -5.14
CA VAL A 275 1.86 -19.46 -4.86
C VAL A 275 3.21 -18.75 -4.69
N PRO A 276 4.19 -19.37 -4.05
CA PRO A 276 5.54 -18.81 -3.98
C PRO A 276 6.11 -18.50 -5.35
N THR A 277 6.97 -17.46 -5.42
CA THR A 277 7.67 -17.09 -6.65
C THR A 277 8.58 -18.21 -7.14
N GLU A 278 8.85 -18.23 -8.45
CA GLU A 278 9.74 -19.20 -9.09
C GLU A 278 11.15 -19.19 -8.45
N VAL A 279 11.77 -20.37 -8.36
CA VAL A 279 13.10 -20.53 -7.73
C VAL A 279 14.14 -19.63 -8.38
N THR A 280 14.09 -19.48 -9.71
CA THR A 280 15.01 -18.62 -10.47
C THR A 280 14.81 -17.15 -10.16
N THR A 281 13.57 -16.70 -9.97
CA THR A 281 13.24 -15.33 -9.57
C THR A 281 13.73 -15.07 -8.14
N LYS A 282 13.47 -15.99 -7.22
CA LYS A 282 13.96 -15.92 -5.84
C LYS A 282 15.48 -15.81 -5.78
N GLN A 283 16.22 -16.66 -6.53
CA GLN A 283 17.67 -16.61 -6.55
C GLN A 283 18.21 -15.26 -7.03
N LYS A 284 17.65 -14.70 -8.11
CA LYS A 284 18.04 -13.38 -8.62
C LYS A 284 17.84 -12.29 -7.56
N MET A 285 16.72 -12.31 -6.86
CA MET A 285 16.46 -11.35 -5.78
C MET A 285 17.46 -11.50 -4.62
N ALA A 286 17.78 -12.73 -4.21
CA ALA A 286 18.78 -13.01 -3.18
C ALA A 286 20.17 -12.49 -3.58
N ASP A 287 20.57 -12.65 -4.84
CA ASP A 287 21.85 -12.15 -5.33
C ASP A 287 21.91 -10.61 -5.32
N ILE A 288 20.79 -9.94 -5.63
CA ILE A 288 20.69 -8.47 -5.53
C ILE A 288 20.82 -8.02 -4.06
N LEU A 289 20.12 -8.68 -3.13
CA LEU A 289 20.23 -8.34 -1.69
C LEU A 289 21.67 -8.44 -1.18
N LYS A 290 22.39 -9.52 -1.55
CA LYS A 290 23.81 -9.67 -1.20
C LYS A 290 24.67 -8.55 -1.78
N ALA A 291 24.42 -8.17 -3.05
CA ALA A 291 25.18 -7.09 -3.69
C ALA A 291 24.90 -5.71 -3.06
N LEU A 292 23.72 -5.52 -2.47
CA LEU A 292 23.33 -4.31 -1.75
C LEU A 292 23.86 -4.27 -0.30
N HIS A 293 24.55 -5.33 0.16
CA HIS A 293 25.02 -5.48 1.56
C HIS A 293 23.89 -5.27 2.58
N VAL A 294 22.71 -5.76 2.26
CA VAL A 294 21.57 -5.78 3.18
C VAL A 294 21.69 -7.05 4.01
N GLU A 295 22.04 -6.88 5.29
CA GLU A 295 22.01 -7.94 6.28
C GLU A 295 20.63 -8.08 6.91
#